data_1efe8b53690392c583fd6009a3b50e69
#
_entry.id   1efe8b53690392c583fd6009a3b50e69
#
_cell.length_a   1.000
_cell.length_b   1.000
_cell.length_c   1.000
_cell.angle_alpha   90.00
_cell.angle_beta   90.00
_cell.angle_gamma   90.00
#
_symmetry.space_group_name_H-M   'P 1'
#
loop_
_entity.id
_entity.type
_entity.pdbx_description
1 polymer ?
#
loop_
_entity_poly.entity_id
_entity_poly.type
_entity_poly.pdbx_seq_one_letter_code
_entity_poly.pdbx_strand_id
1 'polypeptide(L)'
;CHVELKTDSKMFSPSPAHFGAEPNTNTNVIDWGYPGVLPVVNKRALEFGMRAALALNCTISQDTKFDRKNYFYPDNPKAYQISQFDYPIGHDGWIDIEVEGQTKRIRIERVHLEEDAGKNTHGTDGFSYVDLNRQGTPLIEIVSEADMRSPEEAYAYLEALRQIIMFTGVSDVKMEEGSMRCDANISIRPYGQEKFGTKTELKNLNSFNNVRKGLAFEEVRQANVLRNGGEILQETRRFDDATGQTILMRVK
;
A
#
# COMPACT_ATOMS: atom_id res chain seq x y z
N CYS A 1 -0.56 0.63 -3.74
CA CYS A 1 -1.53 1.15 -2.75
C CYS A 1 -2.13 -0.01 -1.97
N HIS A 2 -2.29 0.20 -0.66
CA HIS A 2 -2.96 -0.74 0.23
C HIS A 2 -4.38 -0.25 0.52
N VAL A 3 -5.34 -1.16 0.48
CA VAL A 3 -6.75 -0.85 0.74
C VAL A 3 -7.32 -1.89 1.70
N GLU A 4 -7.82 -1.43 2.86
CA GLU A 4 -8.53 -2.28 3.80
C GLU A 4 -9.92 -2.64 3.26
N LEU A 5 -10.23 -3.93 3.31
CA LEU A 5 -11.55 -4.44 2.92
C LEU A 5 -12.50 -4.39 4.12
N LYS A 6 -13.70 -3.87 3.92
CA LYS A 6 -14.70 -3.72 4.98
C LYS A 6 -15.52 -4.99 5.22
N THR A 7 -14.85 -6.00 5.70
CA THR A 7 -15.46 -7.24 6.18
C THR A 7 -15.83 -7.13 7.66
N ASP A 8 -16.74 -7.96 8.12
CA ASP A 8 -17.13 -7.99 9.55
C ASP A 8 -16.04 -8.58 10.42
N SER A 9 -15.31 -9.57 9.92
CA SER A 9 -14.21 -10.25 10.59
C SER A 9 -12.90 -10.13 9.83
N LYS A 10 -11.80 -10.46 10.51
CA LYS A 10 -10.45 -10.39 9.97
C LYS A 10 -10.19 -11.42 8.87
N MET A 11 -9.05 -11.27 8.20
CA MET A 11 -8.68 -12.12 7.04
C MET A 11 -8.57 -13.60 7.40
N PHE A 12 -7.99 -13.91 8.56
CA PHE A 12 -7.72 -15.28 9.02
C PHE A 12 -8.19 -15.56 10.44
N SER A 13 -9.03 -14.71 11.00
CA SER A 13 -9.46 -14.74 12.38
C SER A 13 -10.90 -14.27 12.51
N PRO A 14 -11.69 -14.81 13.45
CA PRO A 14 -13.07 -14.39 13.69
C PRO A 14 -13.20 -13.06 14.43
N SER A 15 -12.12 -12.43 14.86
CA SER A 15 -12.18 -11.13 15.53
C SER A 15 -12.80 -10.06 14.65
N PRO A 16 -13.53 -9.10 15.23
CA PRO A 16 -14.09 -7.97 14.49
C PRO A 16 -13.01 -7.14 13.78
N ALA A 17 -13.34 -6.65 12.57
CA ALA A 17 -12.42 -5.89 11.74
C ALA A 17 -12.87 -4.42 11.55
N HIS A 18 -13.62 -3.85 12.49
CA HIS A 18 -14.08 -2.47 12.44
C HIS A 18 -13.11 -1.51 13.12
N PHE A 19 -13.08 -0.28 12.63
CA PHE A 19 -12.26 0.81 13.15
C PHE A 19 -12.87 1.44 14.40
N GLY A 20 -12.02 1.94 15.30
CA GLY A 20 -12.42 2.84 16.40
C GLY A 20 -12.80 2.15 17.73
N ALA A 21 -12.54 0.85 17.87
CA ALA A 21 -12.70 0.17 19.17
C ALA A 21 -11.55 0.53 20.12
N GLU A 22 -11.80 0.32 21.45
CA GLU A 22 -10.76 0.45 22.46
C GLU A 22 -9.56 -0.46 22.14
N PRO A 23 -8.31 -0.01 22.36
CA PRO A 23 -7.12 -0.77 22.02
C PRO A 23 -7.14 -2.22 22.52
N ASN A 24 -6.75 -3.14 21.66
CA ASN A 24 -6.62 -4.58 21.95
C ASN A 24 -7.92 -5.30 22.36
N THR A 25 -9.09 -4.75 22.05
CA THR A 25 -10.38 -5.38 22.36
C THR A 25 -10.91 -6.26 21.21
N ASN A 26 -10.50 -5.99 19.96
CA ASN A 26 -10.86 -6.76 18.78
C ASN A 26 -9.74 -7.75 18.40
N THR A 27 -9.36 -8.60 19.33
CA THR A 27 -8.24 -9.52 19.20
C THR A 27 -8.57 -10.89 19.80
N ASN A 28 -7.88 -11.92 19.32
CA ASN A 28 -7.93 -13.27 19.86
C ASN A 28 -6.58 -13.98 19.69
N VAL A 29 -6.50 -15.22 20.11
CA VAL A 29 -5.26 -16.03 20.12
C VAL A 29 -4.62 -16.18 18.71
N ILE A 30 -5.43 -16.14 17.64
CA ILE A 30 -4.93 -16.19 16.27
C ILE A 30 -4.21 -14.88 15.93
N ASP A 31 -4.79 -13.73 16.28
CA ASP A 31 -4.19 -12.42 16.06
C ASP A 31 -2.89 -12.24 16.86
N TRP A 32 -2.83 -12.83 18.04
CA TRP A 32 -1.64 -12.79 18.90
C TRP A 32 -0.54 -13.77 18.47
N GLY A 33 -0.84 -14.70 17.56
CA GLY A 33 0.13 -15.64 17.06
C GLY A 33 0.53 -16.72 18.07
N TYR A 34 -0.41 -17.19 18.87
CA TYR A 34 -0.14 -18.25 19.84
C TYR A 34 0.32 -19.54 19.16
N PRO A 35 1.18 -20.35 19.80
CA PRO A 35 1.61 -21.61 19.25
C PRO A 35 0.44 -22.52 18.88
N GLY A 36 0.48 -23.09 17.68
CA GLY A 36 -0.53 -24.03 17.18
C GLY A 36 -1.76 -23.38 16.52
N VAL A 37 -1.84 -22.04 16.43
CA VAL A 37 -2.92 -21.39 15.69
C VAL A 37 -2.74 -21.60 14.20
N LEU A 38 -3.86 -21.87 13.49
CA LEU A 38 -3.88 -22.06 12.04
C LEU A 38 -4.84 -21.06 11.41
N PRO A 39 -4.39 -20.29 10.42
CA PRO A 39 -5.23 -19.33 9.73
C PRO A 39 -6.24 -20.05 8.81
N VAL A 40 -7.48 -19.52 8.77
CA VAL A 40 -8.53 -19.95 7.84
C VAL A 40 -9.00 -18.72 7.09
N VAL A 41 -8.96 -18.75 5.76
CA VAL A 41 -9.28 -17.58 4.94
C VAL A 41 -10.73 -17.15 5.05
N ASN A 42 -10.94 -15.85 5.16
CA ASN A 42 -12.27 -15.23 5.14
C ASN A 42 -12.80 -15.22 3.70
N LYS A 43 -13.89 -15.97 3.46
CA LYS A 43 -14.53 -16.06 2.14
C LYS A 43 -14.96 -14.68 1.61
N ARG A 44 -15.53 -13.82 2.47
CA ARG A 44 -15.97 -12.48 2.07
C ARG A 44 -14.80 -11.59 1.63
N ALA A 45 -13.66 -11.71 2.30
CA ALA A 45 -12.45 -10.98 1.91
C ALA A 45 -11.95 -11.43 0.53
N LEU A 46 -12.00 -12.74 0.25
CA LEU A 46 -11.68 -13.27 -1.08
C LEU A 46 -12.63 -12.73 -2.16
N GLU A 47 -13.94 -12.75 -1.91
CA GLU A 47 -14.94 -12.18 -2.82
C GLU A 47 -14.72 -10.69 -3.07
N PHE A 48 -14.40 -9.92 -2.03
CA PHE A 48 -14.11 -8.49 -2.15
C PHE A 48 -12.84 -8.23 -2.94
N GLY A 49 -11.79 -9.02 -2.71
CA GLY A 49 -10.55 -8.94 -3.49
C GLY A 49 -10.77 -9.20 -4.98
N MET A 50 -11.55 -10.22 -5.33
CA MET A 50 -11.93 -10.51 -6.72
C MET A 50 -12.76 -9.37 -7.31
N ARG A 51 -13.72 -8.81 -6.57
CA ARG A 51 -14.56 -7.69 -7.01
C ARG A 51 -13.72 -6.46 -7.32
N ALA A 52 -12.78 -6.12 -6.45
CA ALA A 52 -11.85 -5.02 -6.67
C ALA A 52 -10.97 -5.26 -7.90
N ALA A 53 -10.41 -6.46 -8.04
CA ALA A 53 -9.57 -6.83 -9.19
C ALA A 53 -10.35 -6.74 -10.52
N LEU A 54 -11.59 -7.21 -10.55
CA LEU A 54 -12.46 -7.09 -11.74
C LEU A 54 -12.74 -5.63 -12.10
N ALA A 55 -13.03 -4.79 -11.10
CA ALA A 55 -13.28 -3.36 -11.32
C ALA A 55 -12.03 -2.63 -11.87
N LEU A 56 -10.85 -3.16 -11.59
CA LEU A 56 -9.56 -2.67 -12.11
C LEU A 56 -9.13 -3.37 -13.41
N ASN A 57 -10.06 -4.03 -14.08
CA ASN A 57 -9.83 -4.73 -15.35
C ASN A 57 -8.76 -5.84 -15.28
N CYS A 58 -8.51 -6.38 -14.10
CA CYS A 58 -7.59 -7.50 -13.92
C CYS A 58 -8.18 -8.81 -14.45
N THR A 59 -7.30 -9.69 -14.89
CA THR A 59 -7.60 -11.11 -15.04
C THR A 59 -7.58 -11.76 -13.67
N ILE A 60 -8.62 -12.52 -13.32
CA ILE A 60 -8.68 -13.26 -12.07
C ILE A 60 -7.91 -14.57 -12.23
N SER A 61 -6.96 -14.80 -11.32
CA SER A 61 -6.22 -16.06 -11.28
C SER A 61 -7.14 -17.22 -10.90
N GLN A 62 -7.12 -18.30 -11.69
CA GLN A 62 -7.91 -19.49 -11.40
C GLN A 62 -7.30 -20.31 -10.26
N ASP A 63 -5.97 -20.29 -10.19
CA ASP A 63 -5.19 -20.87 -9.10
C ASP A 63 -4.46 -19.76 -8.36
N THR A 64 -4.66 -19.69 -7.05
CA THR A 64 -4.00 -18.70 -6.18
C THR A 64 -3.54 -19.37 -4.90
N LYS A 65 -2.55 -18.80 -4.24
CA LYS A 65 -2.02 -19.29 -2.97
C LYS A 65 -1.62 -18.13 -2.07
N PHE A 66 -1.46 -18.44 -0.79
CA PHE A 66 -0.87 -17.53 0.18
C PHE A 66 0.57 -17.92 0.47
N ASP A 67 1.39 -16.91 0.70
CA ASP A 67 2.79 -17.00 1.08
C ASP A 67 3.01 -16.34 2.44
N ARG A 68 4.11 -16.68 3.11
CA ARG A 68 4.50 -16.07 4.37
C ARG A 68 5.65 -15.10 4.16
N LYS A 69 5.44 -13.84 4.54
CA LYS A 69 6.48 -12.82 4.60
C LYS A 69 6.96 -12.71 6.04
N ASN A 70 8.14 -13.26 6.31
CA ASN A 70 8.68 -13.33 7.68
C ASN A 70 9.40 -12.03 8.04
N TYR A 71 9.02 -11.43 9.17
CA TYR A 71 9.71 -10.30 9.76
C TYR A 71 9.31 -10.12 11.23
N PHE A 72 10.23 -9.58 12.05
CA PHE A 72 9.98 -9.27 13.45
C PHE A 72 9.69 -7.79 13.63
N TYR A 73 8.53 -7.48 14.18
CA TYR A 73 8.19 -6.13 14.63
C TYR A 73 7.10 -6.22 15.71
N PRO A 74 7.02 -5.24 16.65
CA PRO A 74 6.05 -5.31 17.75
C PRO A 74 4.59 -5.43 17.32
N ASP A 75 4.22 -4.84 16.19
CA ASP A 75 2.87 -4.88 15.62
C ASP A 75 2.58 -6.14 14.77
N ASN A 76 3.53 -7.06 14.67
CA ASN A 76 3.41 -8.32 13.95
C ASN A 76 3.73 -9.51 14.88
N PRO A 77 2.84 -9.86 15.82
CA PRO A 77 3.13 -10.83 16.88
C PRO A 77 3.36 -12.26 16.38
N LYS A 78 2.82 -12.61 15.20
CA LYS A 78 3.08 -13.90 14.55
C LYS A 78 4.50 -14.05 14.01
N ALA A 79 5.24 -12.94 13.86
CA ALA A 79 6.52 -12.85 13.19
C ALA A 79 6.46 -13.18 11.68
N TYR A 80 5.28 -13.31 11.11
CA TYR A 80 5.04 -13.39 9.68
C TYR A 80 3.72 -12.72 9.31
N GLN A 81 3.66 -12.20 8.10
CA GLN A 81 2.44 -11.69 7.47
C GLN A 81 2.05 -12.66 6.34
N ILE A 82 0.78 -13.04 6.29
CA ILE A 82 0.26 -13.81 5.17
C ILE A 82 -0.06 -12.84 4.03
N SER A 83 0.47 -13.13 2.86
CA SER A 83 0.34 -12.33 1.66
C SER A 83 0.30 -13.22 0.43
N GLN A 84 0.38 -12.67 -0.76
CA GLN A 84 0.53 -13.40 -2.02
C GLN A 84 1.73 -12.83 -2.78
N PHE A 85 2.48 -13.67 -3.48
CA PHE A 85 3.64 -13.24 -4.25
C PHE A 85 3.50 -13.60 -5.74
N ASP A 86 3.71 -14.87 -6.09
CA ASP A 86 3.72 -15.33 -7.48
C ASP A 86 2.34 -15.74 -8.03
N TYR A 87 1.34 -15.94 -7.15
CA TYR A 87 -0.04 -16.27 -7.52
C TYR A 87 -1.05 -15.28 -6.90
N PRO A 88 -1.04 -14.01 -7.30
CA PRO A 88 -1.97 -13.00 -6.80
C PRO A 88 -3.39 -13.29 -7.27
N ILE A 89 -4.39 -12.74 -6.58
CA ILE A 89 -5.81 -12.92 -6.94
C ILE A 89 -6.15 -12.30 -8.29
N GLY A 90 -5.49 -11.21 -8.68
CA GLY A 90 -5.68 -10.54 -9.95
C GLY A 90 -4.37 -10.01 -10.52
N HIS A 91 -4.30 -9.96 -11.86
CA HIS A 91 -3.12 -9.49 -12.58
C HIS A 91 -3.48 -8.87 -13.93
N ASP A 92 -2.53 -8.14 -14.53
CA ASP A 92 -2.66 -7.53 -15.86
C ASP A 92 -3.90 -6.65 -16.01
N GLY A 93 -4.16 -5.82 -15.00
CA GLY A 93 -5.24 -4.86 -15.03
C GLY A 93 -4.82 -3.51 -15.61
N TRP A 94 -5.75 -2.58 -15.60
CA TRP A 94 -5.51 -1.21 -16.05
C TRP A 94 -6.65 -0.28 -15.61
N ILE A 95 -6.34 0.98 -15.51
CA ILE A 95 -7.32 2.06 -15.41
C ILE A 95 -6.92 3.21 -16.33
N ASP A 96 -7.89 3.94 -16.84
CA ASP A 96 -7.65 5.15 -17.61
C ASP A 96 -7.73 6.37 -16.68
N ILE A 97 -6.79 7.29 -16.83
CA ILE A 97 -6.74 8.58 -16.13
C ILE A 97 -6.84 9.73 -17.12
N GLU A 98 -7.32 10.87 -16.64
CA GLU A 98 -7.36 12.09 -17.44
C GLU A 98 -6.49 13.17 -16.80
N VAL A 99 -5.54 13.69 -17.59
CA VAL A 99 -4.66 14.78 -17.18
C VAL A 99 -4.57 15.77 -18.34
N GLU A 100 -4.86 17.06 -18.06
CA GLU A 100 -4.81 18.14 -19.07
C GLU A 100 -5.65 17.85 -20.34
N GLY A 101 -6.79 17.19 -20.15
CA GLY A 101 -7.69 16.83 -21.26
C GLY A 101 -7.22 15.64 -22.12
N GLN A 102 -6.20 14.93 -21.70
CA GLN A 102 -5.71 13.73 -22.35
C GLN A 102 -5.98 12.50 -21.51
N THR A 103 -6.51 11.47 -22.12
CA THR A 103 -6.71 10.16 -21.49
C THR A 103 -5.45 9.31 -21.64
N LYS A 104 -4.99 8.73 -20.53
CA LYS A 104 -3.85 7.83 -20.49
C LYS A 104 -4.17 6.56 -19.73
N ARG A 105 -3.79 5.43 -20.28
CA ARG A 105 -3.91 4.13 -19.60
C ARG A 105 -2.72 3.88 -18.69
N ILE A 106 -3.03 3.56 -17.43
CA ILE A 106 -2.05 3.10 -16.46
C ILE A 106 -2.33 1.63 -16.19
N ARG A 107 -1.35 0.79 -16.48
CA ARG A 107 -1.44 -0.64 -16.24
C ARG A 107 -1.28 -0.96 -14.76
N ILE A 108 -1.97 -2.01 -14.34
CA ILE A 108 -1.89 -2.57 -13.00
C ILE A 108 -1.22 -3.94 -13.13
N GLU A 109 -0.07 -4.10 -12.48
CA GLU A 109 0.68 -5.35 -12.47
C GLU A 109 -0.12 -6.45 -11.78
N ARG A 110 -0.59 -6.18 -10.56
CA ARG A 110 -1.33 -7.13 -9.74
C ARG A 110 -2.19 -6.48 -8.68
N VAL A 111 -3.16 -7.26 -8.24
CA VAL A 111 -3.89 -7.08 -6.99
C VAL A 111 -3.68 -8.35 -6.18
N HIS A 112 -3.14 -8.23 -4.97
CA HIS A 112 -2.98 -9.38 -4.10
C HIS A 112 -3.63 -9.18 -2.73
N LEU A 113 -4.02 -10.31 -2.13
CA LEU A 113 -4.63 -10.36 -0.81
C LEU A 113 -3.53 -10.48 0.24
N GLU A 114 -3.72 -9.78 1.34
CA GLU A 114 -2.87 -9.89 2.53
C GLU A 114 -3.63 -9.51 3.79
N GLU A 115 -2.99 -9.61 4.93
CA GLU A 115 -3.49 -9.11 6.21
C GLU A 115 -2.70 -7.89 6.66
N ASP A 116 -3.35 -6.96 7.37
CA ASP A 116 -2.68 -5.80 7.93
C ASP A 116 -1.92 -6.17 9.21
N ALA A 117 -0.93 -5.38 9.56
CA ALA A 117 -0.26 -5.41 10.86
C ALA A 117 -1.02 -4.59 11.90
N GLY A 118 -0.69 -4.75 13.17
CA GLY A 118 -1.16 -3.90 14.24
C GLY A 118 -0.70 -2.45 14.10
N LYS A 119 -1.07 -1.63 15.05
CA LYS A 119 -0.63 -0.23 15.12
C LYS A 119 0.42 -0.07 16.22
N ASN A 120 1.58 0.45 15.86
CA ASN A 120 2.65 0.76 16.80
C ASN A 120 2.80 2.28 16.90
N THR A 121 2.59 2.81 18.10
CA THR A 121 2.72 4.24 18.39
C THR A 121 3.88 4.46 19.36
N HIS A 122 4.84 5.29 18.95
CA HIS A 122 5.95 5.68 19.80
C HIS A 122 5.53 6.84 20.71
N GLY A 123 5.57 6.60 22.03
CA GLY A 123 5.28 7.61 23.04
C GLY A 123 6.47 8.55 23.26
N THR A 124 6.18 9.73 23.81
CA THR A 124 7.21 10.68 24.27
C THR A 124 7.88 10.27 25.57
N ASP A 125 7.36 9.26 26.23
CA ASP A 125 7.83 8.69 27.51
C ASP A 125 8.89 7.58 27.33
N GLY A 126 9.30 7.30 26.09
CA GLY A 126 10.26 6.26 25.76
C GLY A 126 9.66 4.86 25.58
N PHE A 127 8.33 4.73 25.66
CA PHE A 127 7.64 3.47 25.40
C PHE A 127 7.00 3.43 24.02
N SER A 128 6.80 2.22 23.50
CA SER A 128 5.99 1.96 22.32
C SER A 128 4.68 1.29 22.75
N TYR A 129 3.59 1.81 22.22
CA TYR A 129 2.24 1.31 22.49
C TYR A 129 1.75 0.51 21.28
N VAL A 130 1.44 -0.77 21.49
CA VAL A 130 1.01 -1.67 20.44
C VAL A 130 -0.48 -1.94 20.58
N ASP A 131 -1.25 -1.56 19.55
CA ASP A 131 -2.66 -1.87 19.41
C ASP A 131 -2.83 -2.91 18.30
N LEU A 132 -3.29 -4.11 18.66
CA LEU A 132 -3.47 -5.23 17.74
C LEU A 132 -4.89 -5.31 17.16
N ASN A 133 -5.74 -4.31 17.35
CA ASN A 133 -7.07 -4.30 16.75
C ASN A 133 -7.04 -4.36 15.23
N ARG A 134 -6.07 -3.70 14.59
CA ARG A 134 -5.89 -3.75 13.13
C ARG A 134 -5.19 -5.03 12.66
N GLN A 135 -4.45 -5.72 13.51
CA GLN A 135 -3.74 -6.95 13.17
C GLN A 135 -4.71 -7.96 12.54
N GLY A 136 -4.41 -8.38 11.32
CA GLY A 136 -5.21 -9.34 10.59
C GLY A 136 -6.41 -8.76 9.81
N THR A 137 -6.61 -7.45 9.81
CA THR A 137 -7.61 -6.80 8.95
C THR A 137 -7.36 -7.16 7.49
N PRO A 138 -8.40 -7.58 6.72
CA PRO A 138 -8.23 -7.93 5.32
C PRO A 138 -7.75 -6.73 4.51
N LEU A 139 -6.73 -6.95 3.70
CA LEU A 139 -6.04 -5.93 2.93
C LEU A 139 -5.83 -6.42 1.50
N ILE A 140 -5.98 -5.54 0.54
CA ILE A 140 -5.47 -5.73 -0.82
C ILE A 140 -4.34 -4.74 -1.08
N GLU A 141 -3.30 -5.19 -1.76
CA GLU A 141 -2.29 -4.32 -2.34
C GLU A 141 -2.49 -4.25 -3.86
N ILE A 142 -2.57 -3.04 -4.37
CA ILE A 142 -2.71 -2.74 -5.79
C ILE A 142 -1.39 -2.14 -6.25
N VAL A 143 -0.71 -2.83 -7.14
CA VAL A 143 0.60 -2.45 -7.65
C VAL A 143 0.47 -2.03 -9.11
N SER A 144 0.80 -0.77 -9.41
CA SER A 144 0.82 -0.28 -10.78
C SER A 144 2.12 -0.62 -11.49
N GLU A 145 2.06 -0.73 -12.81
CA GLU A 145 3.25 -0.64 -13.66
C GLU A 145 3.82 0.77 -13.63
N ALA A 146 5.06 0.92 -14.08
CA ALA A 146 5.77 2.19 -14.11
C ALA A 146 5.39 3.04 -15.34
N ASP A 147 4.11 3.30 -15.51
CA ASP A 147 3.57 4.04 -16.66
C ASP A 147 3.39 5.54 -16.40
N MET A 148 3.30 5.96 -15.14
CA MET A 148 3.14 7.37 -14.76
C MET A 148 4.43 8.17 -15.02
N ARG A 149 4.28 9.40 -15.51
CA ARG A 149 5.39 10.25 -15.95
C ARG A 149 5.41 11.63 -15.30
N SER A 150 4.47 11.91 -14.41
CA SER A 150 4.41 13.18 -13.68
C SER A 150 3.74 13.02 -12.32
N PRO A 151 3.97 13.96 -11.38
CA PRO A 151 3.22 14.02 -10.12
C PRO A 151 1.71 14.17 -10.33
N GLU A 152 1.28 14.90 -11.36
CA GLU A 152 -0.13 15.11 -11.72
C GLU A 152 -0.78 13.80 -12.19
N GLU A 153 -0.07 13.00 -12.98
CA GLU A 153 -0.54 11.66 -13.38
C GLU A 153 -0.69 10.73 -12.16
N ALA A 154 0.21 10.78 -11.20
CA ALA A 154 0.11 10.02 -9.96
C ALA A 154 -1.12 10.45 -9.14
N TYR A 155 -1.36 11.74 -9.02
CA TYR A 155 -2.55 12.26 -8.35
C TYR A 155 -3.83 11.81 -9.04
N ALA A 156 -3.91 11.95 -10.35
CA ALA A 156 -5.07 11.52 -11.14
C ALA A 156 -5.31 10.01 -11.05
N TYR A 157 -4.24 9.21 -11.03
CA TYR A 157 -4.32 7.77 -10.82
C TYR A 157 -4.93 7.42 -9.47
N LEU A 158 -4.48 8.07 -8.39
CA LEU A 158 -4.98 7.82 -7.05
C LEU A 158 -6.46 8.22 -6.89
N GLU A 159 -6.86 9.36 -7.47
CA GLU A 159 -8.26 9.79 -7.48
C GLU A 159 -9.14 8.77 -8.24
N ALA A 160 -8.73 8.33 -9.42
CA ALA A 160 -9.45 7.35 -10.20
C ALA A 160 -9.53 5.99 -9.46
N LEU A 161 -8.43 5.53 -8.90
CA LEU A 161 -8.36 4.30 -8.13
C LEU A 161 -9.30 4.32 -6.93
N ARG A 162 -9.26 5.41 -6.16
CA ARG A 162 -10.15 5.60 -4.99
C ARG A 162 -11.61 5.54 -5.40
N GLN A 163 -11.99 6.25 -6.44
CA GLN A 163 -13.37 6.27 -6.93
C GLN A 163 -13.84 4.87 -7.38
N ILE A 164 -13.03 4.18 -8.18
CA ILE A 164 -13.36 2.84 -8.65
C ILE A 164 -13.57 1.89 -7.47
N ILE A 165 -12.64 1.85 -6.53
CA ILE A 165 -12.75 0.96 -5.36
C ILE A 165 -13.95 1.35 -4.49
N MET A 166 -14.19 2.63 -4.27
CA MET A 166 -15.35 3.11 -3.50
C MET A 166 -16.67 2.63 -4.10
N PHE A 167 -16.83 2.72 -5.42
CA PHE A 167 -18.03 2.29 -6.11
C PHE A 167 -18.24 0.75 -6.09
N THR A 168 -17.20 -0.04 -5.87
CA THR A 168 -17.36 -1.49 -5.66
C THR A 168 -17.99 -1.84 -4.32
N GLY A 169 -17.95 -0.92 -3.37
CA GLY A 169 -18.46 -1.13 -2.02
C GLY A 169 -17.57 -2.02 -1.13
N VAL A 170 -16.36 -2.36 -1.55
CA VAL A 170 -15.45 -3.27 -0.80
C VAL A 170 -14.65 -2.58 0.29
N SER A 171 -14.54 -1.25 0.25
CA SER A 171 -13.75 -0.44 1.20
C SER A 171 -14.32 0.97 1.31
N ASP A 172 -14.04 1.61 2.43
CA ASP A 172 -14.36 3.02 2.66
C ASP A 172 -13.31 3.97 2.07
N VAL A 173 -12.13 3.47 1.70
CA VAL A 173 -11.00 4.16 1.05
C VAL A 173 -10.69 5.54 1.64
N LYS A 174 -10.56 5.60 2.96
CA LYS A 174 -10.25 6.81 3.72
C LYS A 174 -8.78 6.81 4.14
N MET A 175 -8.01 7.76 3.65
CA MET A 175 -6.59 7.89 4.04
C MET A 175 -6.44 8.33 5.49
N GLU A 176 -7.33 9.20 5.99
CA GLU A 176 -7.33 9.72 7.35
C GLU A 176 -7.58 8.64 8.42
N GLU A 177 -8.29 7.57 8.08
CA GLU A 177 -8.53 6.43 8.95
C GLU A 177 -7.56 5.26 8.66
N GLY A 178 -6.71 5.39 7.63
CA GLY A 178 -5.74 4.37 7.23
C GLY A 178 -6.32 3.23 6.40
N SER A 179 -7.60 3.30 6.00
CA SER A 179 -8.21 2.28 5.13
C SER A 179 -7.76 2.36 3.66
N MET A 180 -7.06 3.43 3.29
CA MET A 180 -6.29 3.54 2.06
C MET A 180 -4.94 4.15 2.36
N ARG A 181 -3.85 3.52 1.90
CA ARG A 181 -2.48 3.99 2.08
C ARG A 181 -1.72 3.81 0.77
N CYS A 182 -0.86 4.76 0.44
CA CYS A 182 -0.03 4.69 -0.74
C CYS A 182 1.43 4.95 -0.42
N ASP A 183 2.29 4.07 -0.91
CA ASP A 183 3.70 4.33 -1.05
C ASP A 183 3.99 4.64 -2.52
N ALA A 184 4.86 5.59 -2.78
CA ALA A 184 5.26 5.95 -4.14
C ALA A 184 6.70 5.57 -4.39
N ASN A 185 6.98 5.03 -5.57
CA ASN A 185 8.34 4.79 -6.04
C ASN A 185 8.62 5.75 -7.20
N ILE A 186 9.74 6.45 -7.13
CA ILE A 186 10.17 7.38 -8.17
C ILE A 186 11.61 7.12 -8.58
N SER A 187 11.84 7.12 -9.88
CA SER A 187 13.17 7.24 -10.49
C SER A 187 13.10 8.27 -11.61
N ILE A 188 14.22 8.87 -11.93
CA ILE A 188 14.34 9.77 -13.07
C ILE A 188 15.36 9.23 -14.08
N ARG A 189 15.21 9.64 -15.31
CA ARG A 189 16.14 9.30 -16.39
C ARG A 189 16.23 10.47 -17.38
N PRO A 190 17.34 10.62 -18.11
CA PRO A 190 17.43 11.57 -19.22
C PRO A 190 16.33 11.32 -20.26
N TYR A 191 15.85 12.38 -20.88
CA TYR A 191 14.89 12.26 -21.96
C TYR A 191 15.47 11.40 -23.11
N GLY A 192 14.65 10.47 -23.60
CA GLY A 192 15.06 9.53 -24.65
C GLY A 192 15.75 8.25 -24.15
N GLN A 193 16.09 8.15 -22.88
CA GLN A 193 16.63 6.91 -22.30
C GLN A 193 15.48 5.94 -21.99
N GLU A 194 15.58 4.68 -22.43
CA GLU A 194 14.57 3.65 -22.13
C GLU A 194 14.71 3.06 -20.73
N LYS A 195 15.94 2.82 -20.29
CA LYS A 195 16.23 2.21 -18.98
C LYS A 195 15.89 3.17 -17.84
N PHE A 196 15.10 2.69 -16.86
CA PHE A 196 14.80 3.45 -15.66
C PHE A 196 16.05 3.71 -14.81
N GLY A 197 16.04 4.83 -14.09
CA GLY A 197 17.04 5.13 -13.08
C GLY A 197 16.82 4.35 -11.78
N THR A 198 17.68 4.60 -10.80
CA THR A 198 17.56 4.01 -9.47
C THR A 198 16.34 4.59 -8.74
N LYS A 199 15.47 3.73 -8.24
CA LYS A 199 14.23 4.15 -7.59
C LYS A 199 14.44 4.50 -6.12
N THR A 200 13.73 5.53 -5.68
CA THR A 200 13.54 5.92 -4.28
C THR A 200 12.10 5.64 -3.88
N GLU A 201 11.91 5.03 -2.72
CA GLU A 201 10.58 4.79 -2.14
C GLU A 201 10.20 5.94 -1.22
N LEU A 202 9.02 6.54 -1.43
CA LEU A 202 8.46 7.58 -0.58
C LEU A 202 7.40 7.02 0.34
N LYS A 203 7.51 7.32 1.62
CA LYS A 203 6.58 6.95 2.68
C LYS A 203 6.02 8.18 3.40
N ASN A 204 5.05 7.95 4.29
CA ASN A 204 4.37 9.00 5.05
C ASN A 204 3.59 9.98 4.15
N LEU A 205 2.94 9.45 3.14
CA LEU A 205 2.11 10.20 2.21
C LEU A 205 0.65 10.12 2.67
N ASN A 206 0.22 11.09 3.47
CA ASN A 206 -1.06 11.06 4.18
C ASN A 206 -2.24 11.65 3.39
N SER A 207 -1.99 12.14 2.18
CA SER A 207 -3.01 12.62 1.25
C SER A 207 -2.51 12.47 -0.19
N PHE A 208 -3.43 12.49 -1.16
CA PHE A 208 -3.03 12.47 -2.57
C PHE A 208 -2.24 13.71 -2.97
N ASN A 209 -2.56 14.86 -2.35
CA ASN A 209 -1.78 16.09 -2.54
C ASN A 209 -0.34 15.93 -2.02
N ASN A 210 -0.13 15.24 -0.90
CA ASN A 210 1.20 14.95 -0.39
C ASN A 210 1.98 13.99 -1.30
N VAL A 211 1.31 13.05 -1.95
CA VAL A 211 1.92 12.21 -2.99
C VAL A 211 2.45 13.07 -4.13
N ARG A 212 1.61 13.97 -4.65
CA ARG A 212 2.00 14.90 -5.72
C ARG A 212 3.18 15.80 -5.31
N LYS A 213 3.10 16.41 -4.13
CA LYS A 213 4.16 17.28 -3.60
C LYS A 213 5.48 16.51 -3.37
N GLY A 214 5.41 15.33 -2.77
CA GLY A 214 6.57 14.50 -2.50
C GLY A 214 7.27 14.05 -3.78
N LEU A 215 6.50 13.64 -4.80
CA LEU A 215 7.03 13.28 -6.11
C LEU A 215 7.67 14.46 -6.82
N ALA A 216 7.04 15.64 -6.79
CA ALA A 216 7.60 16.85 -7.39
C ALA A 216 8.91 17.27 -6.72
N PHE A 217 8.99 17.18 -5.39
CA PHE A 217 10.23 17.45 -4.66
C PHE A 217 11.34 16.47 -5.04
N GLU A 218 11.03 15.17 -5.08
CA GLU A 218 12.01 14.12 -5.41
C GLU A 218 12.52 14.23 -6.84
N GLU A 219 11.68 14.57 -7.79
CA GLU A 219 12.11 14.82 -9.18
C GLU A 219 13.22 15.88 -9.22
N VAL A 220 13.00 17.02 -8.56
CA VAL A 220 13.98 18.11 -8.50
C VAL A 220 15.22 17.70 -7.74
N ARG A 221 15.08 17.05 -6.57
CA ARG A 221 16.21 16.60 -5.75
C ARG A 221 17.11 15.64 -6.54
N GLN A 222 16.51 14.60 -7.14
CA GLN A 222 17.26 13.60 -7.91
C GLN A 222 17.92 14.23 -9.15
N ALA A 223 17.22 15.12 -9.84
CA ALA A 223 17.81 15.84 -10.98
C ALA A 223 19.03 16.66 -10.58
N ASN A 224 18.96 17.37 -9.45
CA ASN A 224 20.09 18.15 -8.94
C ASN A 224 21.28 17.28 -8.54
N VAL A 225 21.04 16.15 -7.88
CA VAL A 225 22.11 15.19 -7.52
C VAL A 225 22.84 14.71 -8.78
N LEU A 226 22.09 14.25 -9.79
CA LEU A 226 22.68 13.73 -11.03
C LEU A 226 23.39 14.80 -11.85
N ARG A 227 22.83 16.03 -11.95
CA ARG A 227 23.45 17.16 -12.67
C ARG A 227 24.76 17.61 -12.03
N ASN A 228 24.91 17.42 -10.71
CA ASN A 228 26.14 17.74 -9.98
C ASN A 228 27.12 16.55 -9.93
N GLY A 229 26.91 15.51 -10.74
CA GLY A 229 27.79 14.35 -10.82
C GLY A 229 27.66 13.36 -9.65
N GLY A 230 26.61 13.49 -8.85
CA GLY A 230 26.30 12.54 -7.78
C GLY A 230 25.56 11.31 -8.30
N GLU A 231 25.26 10.38 -7.41
CA GLU A 231 24.57 9.14 -7.68
C GLU A 231 23.31 9.01 -6.83
N ILE A 232 22.26 8.45 -7.40
CA ILE A 232 21.03 8.12 -6.67
C ILE A 232 21.16 6.72 -6.11
N LEU A 233 21.08 6.62 -4.78
CA LEU A 233 21.06 5.34 -4.07
C LEU A 233 19.61 4.83 -3.95
N GLN A 234 19.47 3.50 -3.89
CA GLN A 234 18.18 2.89 -3.59
C GLN A 234 17.88 3.09 -2.10
N GLU A 235 16.98 4.01 -1.82
CA GLU A 235 16.67 4.43 -0.45
C GLU A 235 15.17 4.57 -0.22
N THR A 236 14.79 4.53 1.06
CA THR A 236 13.45 4.89 1.53
C THR A 236 13.53 6.27 2.18
N ARG A 237 12.64 7.17 1.76
CA ARG A 237 12.52 8.52 2.29
C ARG A 237 11.10 8.76 2.79
N ARG A 238 10.93 9.53 3.86
CA ARG A 238 9.63 9.98 4.32
C ARG A 238 9.35 11.40 3.84
N PHE A 239 8.12 11.66 3.47
CA PHE A 239 7.65 13.02 3.20
C PHE A 239 7.41 13.75 4.52
N ASP A 240 7.88 14.98 4.62
CA ASP A 240 7.64 15.89 5.74
C ASP A 240 6.69 16.99 5.28
N ASP A 241 5.44 16.92 5.74
CA ASP A 241 4.38 17.85 5.33
C ASP A 241 4.66 19.30 5.81
N ALA A 242 5.36 19.45 6.94
CA ALA A 242 5.69 20.76 7.48
C ALA A 242 6.68 21.54 6.60
N THR A 243 7.65 20.83 6.01
CA THR A 243 8.71 21.43 5.17
C THR A 243 8.46 21.24 3.68
N GLY A 244 7.57 20.33 3.29
CA GLY A 244 7.35 19.93 1.90
C GLY A 244 8.52 19.17 1.27
N GLN A 245 9.42 18.62 2.08
CA GLN A 245 10.64 17.93 1.66
C GLN A 245 10.57 16.44 1.99
N THR A 246 11.48 15.68 1.41
CA THR A 246 11.69 14.28 1.79
C THR A 246 12.95 14.15 2.65
N ILE A 247 12.89 13.25 3.63
CA ILE A 247 13.98 12.99 4.58
C ILE A 247 14.39 11.54 4.48
N LEU A 248 15.68 11.27 4.40
CA LEU A 248 16.22 9.91 4.35
C LEU A 248 15.84 9.13 5.61
N MET A 249 15.29 7.94 5.43
CA MET A 249 15.02 6.98 6.50
C MET A 249 16.06 5.88 6.54
N ARG A 250 16.32 5.26 5.39
CA ARG A 250 17.32 4.17 5.27
C ARG A 250 17.77 4.01 3.81
N VAL A 251 18.97 3.50 3.64
CA VAL A 251 19.48 2.96 2.37
C VAL A 251 19.15 1.46 2.33
N LYS A 252 18.74 0.97 1.16
CA LYS A 252 18.40 -0.46 0.93
C LYS A 252 19.59 -1.23 0.41
#